data_34bf37b0ed95af0e5d5f910703702e99
#
_entry.id   34bf37b0ed95af0e5d5f910703702e99
#
_cell.length_a   1.000
_cell.length_b   1.000
_cell.length_c   1.000
_cell.angle_alpha   90.00
_cell.angle_beta   90.00
_cell.angle_gamma   90.00
#
_symmetry.space_group_name_H-M   'P 1'
#
loop_
_entity.id
_entity.type
_entity.pdbx_description
1 polymer ?
#
loop_
_entity_poly.entity_id
_entity_poly.type
_entity_poly.pdbx_seq_one_letter_code
_entity_poly.pdbx_strand_id
1 'polypeptide(L)'
;MIRPSYEEKQALAVRQFRDVVAPLLLAERFGCRMINIEEQVTKTDRVLDQQCGIDYLLDTRLSVIAVSSRIQLIKAGRTSYRTFTVRCGRNGFASELEKMKLAYLDPQILRSGITLHAYLDPNQTILMMAVIKTRDLAEYVTSYEEIIDRKTNGEDGTQFLSIPCAHLEHAGYTIDYYSSISPIA
;
A
#
# COMPACT_ATOMS: atom_id res chain seq x y z
N MET A 1 -22.18 15.05 12.29
CA MET A 1 -21.64 14.38 11.09
C MET A 1 -21.33 12.94 11.47
N ILE A 2 -22.03 11.96 10.88
CA ILE A 2 -21.85 10.53 11.17
C ILE A 2 -20.50 10.12 10.58
N ARG A 3 -19.63 9.49 11.38
CA ARG A 3 -18.35 8.97 10.88
C ARG A 3 -18.60 7.71 10.05
N PRO A 4 -17.95 7.57 8.88
CA PRO A 4 -18.09 6.36 8.07
C PRO A 4 -17.57 5.13 8.83
N SER A 5 -18.26 4.00 8.68
CA SER A 5 -17.85 2.71 9.23
C SER A 5 -16.54 2.22 8.60
N TYR A 6 -15.94 1.17 9.19
CA TYR A 6 -14.75 0.55 8.61
C TYR A 6 -15.01 0.02 7.20
N GLU A 7 -16.16 -0.64 6.99
CA GLU A 7 -16.58 -1.19 5.70
C GLU A 7 -16.77 -0.10 4.63
N GLU A 8 -17.36 1.03 5.02
CA GLU A 8 -17.51 2.18 4.10
C GLU A 8 -16.14 2.78 3.72
N LYS A 9 -15.20 2.87 4.66
CA LYS A 9 -13.82 3.33 4.38
C LYS A 9 -13.09 2.37 3.44
N GLN A 10 -13.23 1.06 3.67
CA GLN A 10 -12.63 0.03 2.83
C GLN A 10 -13.23 0.05 1.41
N ALA A 11 -14.56 0.07 1.28
CA ALA A 11 -15.23 0.16 -0.01
C ALA A 11 -14.86 1.43 -0.78
N LEU A 12 -14.61 2.53 -0.08
CA LEU A 12 -14.13 3.77 -0.69
C LEU A 12 -12.69 3.60 -1.22
N ALA A 13 -11.78 3.03 -0.42
CA ALA A 13 -10.40 2.78 -0.83
C ALA A 13 -10.31 1.86 -2.05
N VAL A 14 -11.11 0.79 -2.09
CA VAL A 14 -11.22 -0.11 -3.25
C VAL A 14 -11.65 0.65 -4.51
N ARG A 15 -12.71 1.47 -4.40
CA ARG A 15 -13.17 2.28 -5.54
C ARG A 15 -12.09 3.26 -6.01
N GLN A 16 -11.43 3.95 -5.09
CA GLN A 16 -10.37 4.89 -5.41
C GLN A 16 -9.17 4.21 -6.08
N PHE A 17 -8.81 3.02 -5.60
CA PHE A 17 -7.77 2.24 -6.28
C PHE A 17 -8.19 1.92 -7.71
N ARG A 18 -9.38 1.32 -7.90
CA ARG A 18 -9.86 0.89 -9.20
C ARG A 18 -10.04 2.06 -10.20
N ASP A 19 -10.65 3.15 -9.74
CA ASP A 19 -11.12 4.20 -10.64
C ASP A 19 -10.07 5.31 -10.86
N VAL A 20 -9.10 5.44 -9.94
CA VAL A 20 -8.10 6.53 -9.97
C VAL A 20 -6.67 6.02 -10.06
N VAL A 21 -6.27 5.11 -9.15
CA VAL A 21 -4.87 4.69 -9.02
C VAL A 21 -4.48 3.65 -10.08
N ALA A 22 -5.30 2.62 -10.26
CA ALA A 22 -5.00 1.55 -11.19
C ALA A 22 -4.90 2.00 -12.66
N PRO A 23 -5.77 2.90 -13.18
CA PRO A 23 -5.61 3.42 -14.54
C PRO A 23 -4.26 4.09 -14.77
N LEU A 24 -3.74 4.82 -13.79
CA LEU A 24 -2.43 5.47 -13.91
C LEU A 24 -1.29 4.44 -13.97
N LEU A 25 -1.32 3.44 -13.09
CA LEU A 25 -0.33 2.36 -13.10
C LEU A 25 -0.37 1.54 -14.38
N LEU A 26 -1.58 1.19 -14.84
CA LEU A 26 -1.77 0.36 -16.01
C LEU A 26 -1.41 1.09 -17.31
N ALA A 27 -1.74 2.38 -17.41
CA ALA A 27 -1.43 3.17 -18.61
C ALA A 27 0.07 3.37 -18.81
N GLU A 28 0.80 3.67 -17.73
CA GLU A 28 2.22 4.04 -17.81
C GLU A 28 3.19 2.85 -17.78
N ARG A 29 2.87 1.77 -17.07
CA ARG A 29 3.84 0.69 -16.86
C ARG A 29 3.37 -0.71 -17.23
N PHE A 30 2.12 -1.04 -16.98
CA PHE A 30 1.70 -2.43 -16.98
C PHE A 30 0.66 -2.79 -18.04
N GLY A 31 0.01 -1.81 -18.57
CA GLY A 31 -0.76 -1.85 -19.84
C GLY A 31 -1.72 -2.99 -20.08
N CYS A 32 -2.45 -3.57 -19.09
CA CYS A 32 -3.38 -4.64 -19.41
C CYS A 32 -4.61 -4.79 -18.52
N ARG A 33 -4.55 -5.50 -17.40
CA ARG A 33 -5.75 -5.89 -16.67
C ARG A 33 -5.51 -5.90 -15.18
N MET A 34 -6.46 -5.36 -14.42
CA MET A 34 -6.49 -5.46 -12.98
C MET A 34 -7.48 -6.53 -12.54
N ILE A 35 -7.07 -7.38 -11.60
CA ILE A 35 -7.91 -8.34 -10.89
C ILE A 35 -7.96 -7.89 -9.44
N ASN A 36 -9.17 -7.61 -8.95
CA ASN A 36 -9.39 -7.18 -7.57
C ASN A 36 -9.48 -8.42 -6.66
N ILE A 37 -8.55 -8.53 -5.72
CA ILE A 37 -8.51 -9.61 -4.73
C ILE A 37 -9.22 -9.18 -3.44
N GLU A 38 -9.20 -7.89 -3.11
CA GLU A 38 -9.76 -7.34 -1.88
C GLU A 38 -11.28 -7.53 -1.77
N GLU A 39 -12.00 -7.70 -2.87
CA GLU A 39 -13.43 -8.06 -2.86
C GLU A 39 -13.71 -9.47 -2.32
N GLN A 40 -12.67 -10.32 -2.22
CA GLN A 40 -12.71 -11.64 -1.57
C GLN A 40 -13.86 -12.56 -2.05
N VAL A 41 -14.10 -12.58 -3.35
CA VAL A 41 -15.18 -13.36 -3.96
C VAL A 41 -14.98 -14.87 -3.75
N THR A 42 -13.73 -15.33 -3.74
CA THR A 42 -13.37 -16.75 -3.56
C THR A 42 -12.60 -17.00 -2.26
N LYS A 43 -12.47 -18.29 -1.87
CA LYS A 43 -11.59 -18.66 -0.75
C LYS A 43 -10.12 -18.33 -1.04
N THR A 44 -9.70 -18.43 -2.30
CA THR A 44 -8.34 -18.10 -2.73
C THR A 44 -8.07 -16.62 -2.54
N ASP A 45 -9.01 -15.74 -2.91
CA ASP A 45 -8.88 -14.29 -2.73
C ASP A 45 -8.68 -13.94 -1.25
N ARG A 46 -9.43 -14.59 -0.35
CA ARG A 46 -9.27 -14.39 1.11
C ARG A 46 -7.89 -14.78 1.62
N VAL A 47 -7.33 -15.88 1.11
CA VAL A 47 -5.97 -16.30 1.47
C VAL A 47 -4.96 -15.29 0.95
N LEU A 48 -5.10 -14.85 -0.30
CA LEU A 48 -4.19 -13.88 -0.91
C LEU A 48 -4.20 -12.54 -0.16
N ASP A 49 -5.37 -12.00 0.15
CA ASP A 49 -5.50 -10.77 0.93
C ASP A 49 -5.03 -10.97 2.39
N GLN A 50 -5.66 -11.90 3.11
CA GLN A 50 -5.49 -11.99 4.57
C GLN A 50 -4.14 -12.56 4.99
N GLN A 51 -3.58 -13.52 4.24
CA GLN A 51 -2.32 -14.17 4.59
C GLN A 51 -1.12 -13.60 3.85
N CYS A 52 -1.29 -13.24 2.57
CA CYS A 52 -0.19 -12.80 1.73
C CYS A 52 -0.11 -11.27 1.58
N GLY A 53 -1.15 -10.52 2.01
CA GLY A 53 -1.22 -9.06 1.89
C GLY A 53 -1.26 -8.61 0.43
N ILE A 54 -1.99 -9.36 -0.42
CA ILE A 54 -2.18 -9.04 -1.83
C ILE A 54 -3.59 -8.50 -2.01
N ASP A 55 -3.70 -7.21 -2.34
CA ASP A 55 -4.98 -6.55 -2.55
C ASP A 55 -5.43 -6.66 -4.02
N TYR A 56 -4.47 -6.64 -4.97
CA TYR A 56 -4.73 -6.67 -6.40
C TYR A 56 -3.69 -7.47 -7.16
N LEU A 57 -4.08 -8.01 -8.33
CA LEU A 57 -3.17 -8.56 -9.32
C LEU A 57 -3.23 -7.68 -10.57
N LEU A 58 -2.07 -7.26 -11.05
CA LEU A 58 -1.90 -6.58 -12.32
C LEU A 58 -1.41 -7.59 -13.35
N ASP A 59 -2.29 -7.98 -14.25
CA ASP A 59 -1.97 -8.86 -15.37
C ASP A 59 -1.35 -8.02 -16.48
N THR A 60 -0.07 -8.18 -16.68
CA THR A 60 0.69 -7.53 -17.75
C THR A 60 0.87 -8.48 -18.91
N ARG A 61 1.31 -7.97 -20.08
CA ARG A 61 1.60 -8.83 -21.23
C ARG A 61 2.70 -9.87 -20.97
N LEU A 62 3.51 -9.67 -19.95
CA LEU A 62 4.70 -10.49 -19.68
C LEU A 62 4.62 -11.25 -18.35
N SER A 63 3.82 -10.78 -17.39
CA SER A 63 3.78 -11.34 -16.05
C SER A 63 2.54 -10.88 -15.27
N VAL A 64 2.27 -11.55 -14.16
CA VAL A 64 1.30 -11.09 -13.16
C VAL A 64 2.06 -10.49 -11.99
N ILE A 65 1.74 -9.25 -11.63
CA ILE A 65 2.34 -8.54 -10.49
C ILE A 65 1.31 -8.43 -9.38
N ALA A 66 1.64 -8.97 -8.22
CA ALA A 66 0.83 -8.84 -7.01
C ALA A 66 1.11 -7.48 -6.34
N VAL A 67 0.06 -6.77 -5.94
CA VAL A 67 0.11 -5.42 -5.37
C VAL A 67 -0.49 -5.41 -3.98
N SER A 68 0.23 -4.83 -3.02
CA SER A 68 -0.31 -4.34 -1.76
C SER A 68 -0.51 -2.83 -1.84
N SER A 69 -1.68 -2.34 -1.46
CA SER A 69 -2.02 -0.93 -1.62
C SER A 69 -2.51 -0.29 -0.34
N ARG A 70 -2.20 0.99 -0.19
CA ARG A 70 -2.78 1.85 0.82
C ARG A 70 -3.14 3.21 0.24
N ILE A 71 -4.41 3.57 0.36
CA ILE A 71 -4.91 4.85 -0.12
C ILE A 71 -5.38 5.68 1.05
N GLN A 72 -4.93 6.93 1.10
CA GLN A 72 -5.30 7.89 2.14
C GLN A 72 -5.86 9.16 1.54
N LEU A 73 -7.03 9.57 2.03
CA LEU A 73 -7.58 10.89 1.73
C LEU A 73 -6.93 11.94 2.63
N ILE A 74 -6.37 12.95 2.01
CA ILE A 74 -5.78 14.11 2.69
C ILE A 74 -6.86 15.17 2.83
N LYS A 75 -7.06 15.70 4.03
CA LYS A 75 -7.96 16.83 4.28
C LYS A 75 -7.48 18.04 3.51
N ALA A 76 -8.43 18.84 3.00
CA ALA A 76 -8.12 20.07 2.28
C ALA A 76 -7.13 20.97 3.08
N GLY A 77 -6.14 21.51 2.39
CA GLY A 77 -5.09 22.37 2.99
C GLY A 77 -3.96 21.64 3.72
N ARG A 78 -3.94 20.31 3.73
CA ARG A 78 -2.79 19.54 4.23
C ARG A 78 -1.92 19.06 3.08
N THR A 79 -0.61 19.06 3.30
CA THR A 79 0.37 18.48 2.38
C THR A 79 0.34 16.95 2.44
N SER A 80 0.63 16.29 1.33
CA SER A 80 0.85 14.84 1.30
C SER A 80 2.06 14.46 2.16
N TYR A 81 1.92 13.40 2.93
CA TYR A 81 3.06 12.83 3.64
C TYR A 81 3.80 11.89 2.67
N ARG A 82 5.06 12.19 2.36
CA ARG A 82 5.91 11.25 1.61
C ARG A 82 6.38 10.13 2.54
N THR A 83 5.46 9.24 2.91
CA THR A 83 5.74 8.13 3.83
C THR A 83 5.06 6.85 3.38
N PHE A 84 5.72 5.73 3.59
CA PHE A 84 5.04 4.44 3.68
C PHE A 84 4.57 4.20 5.11
N THR A 85 3.43 3.54 5.28
CA THR A 85 2.96 3.11 6.60
C THR A 85 2.75 1.60 6.60
N VAL A 86 3.31 0.91 7.58
CA VAL A 86 3.20 -0.53 7.75
C VAL A 86 2.50 -0.80 9.08
N ARG A 87 1.38 -1.49 9.06
CA ARG A 87 0.60 -1.80 10.27
C ARG A 87 1.35 -2.80 11.13
N CYS A 88 1.59 -2.45 12.43
CA CYS A 88 2.37 -3.26 13.38
C CYS A 88 1.51 -4.15 14.27
N GLY A 89 0.22 -3.87 14.45
CA GLY A 89 -0.65 -4.63 15.34
C GLY A 89 -2.08 -4.62 14.84
N ARG A 90 -2.73 -5.77 14.97
CA ARG A 90 -4.16 -5.93 14.73
C ARG A 90 -4.65 -7.04 15.67
N ASN A 91 -5.70 -6.76 16.43
CA ASN A 91 -6.25 -7.73 17.38
C ASN A 91 -6.60 -9.06 16.70
N GLY A 92 -5.91 -10.14 17.11
CA GLY A 92 -6.21 -11.52 16.71
C GLY A 92 -5.72 -11.96 15.33
N PHE A 93 -5.02 -11.13 14.55
CA PHE A 93 -4.51 -11.48 13.22
C PHE A 93 -3.06 -11.03 13.06
N ALA A 94 -2.30 -11.75 12.23
CA ALA A 94 -0.96 -11.33 11.86
C ALA A 94 -0.99 -9.92 11.25
N SER A 95 -0.16 -9.02 11.78
CA SER A 95 -0.02 -7.67 11.28
C SER A 95 0.63 -7.66 9.89
N GLU A 96 0.50 -6.56 9.18
CA GLU A 96 1.20 -6.35 7.90
C GLU A 96 2.73 -6.50 8.08
N LEU A 97 3.26 -5.96 9.20
CA LEU A 97 4.66 -6.07 9.57
C LEU A 97 5.12 -7.53 9.73
N GLU A 98 4.34 -8.33 10.47
CA GLU A 98 4.65 -9.76 10.68
C GLU A 98 4.63 -10.53 9.36
N LYS A 99 3.63 -10.30 8.50
CA LYS A 99 3.57 -10.89 7.16
C LYS A 99 4.77 -10.53 6.30
N MET A 100 5.18 -9.26 6.32
CA MET A 100 6.36 -8.79 5.59
C MET A 100 7.64 -9.45 6.08
N LYS A 101 7.84 -9.54 7.40
CA LYS A 101 9.01 -10.18 7.99
C LYS A 101 9.07 -11.68 7.66
N LEU A 102 7.97 -12.40 7.80
CA LEU A 102 7.90 -13.81 7.45
C LEU A 102 8.23 -14.02 5.97
N ALA A 103 7.62 -13.25 5.08
CA ALA A 103 7.86 -13.36 3.65
C ALA A 103 9.28 -12.91 3.23
N TYR A 104 9.94 -12.07 4.02
CA TYR A 104 11.35 -11.72 3.81
C TYR A 104 12.29 -12.85 4.20
N LEU A 105 12.00 -13.52 5.33
CA LEU A 105 12.80 -14.62 5.86
C LEU A 105 12.60 -15.91 5.07
N ASP A 106 11.41 -16.15 4.53
CA ASP A 106 11.09 -17.33 3.74
C ASP A 106 10.63 -16.95 2.32
N PRO A 107 11.51 -17.10 1.32
CA PRO A 107 11.18 -16.79 -0.08
C PRO A 107 10.05 -17.64 -0.68
N GLN A 108 9.66 -18.74 -0.04
CA GLN A 108 8.56 -19.59 -0.51
C GLN A 108 7.18 -19.02 -0.13
N ILE A 109 7.13 -18.11 0.83
CA ILE A 109 5.89 -17.44 1.20
C ILE A 109 5.49 -16.45 0.10
N LEU A 110 4.30 -16.67 -0.46
CA LEU A 110 3.73 -15.77 -1.45
C LEU A 110 3.47 -14.38 -0.83
N ARG A 111 3.87 -13.33 -1.55
CA ARG A 111 3.69 -11.93 -1.14
C ARG A 111 3.42 -11.04 -2.35
N SER A 112 3.00 -9.80 -2.09
CA SER A 112 2.94 -8.77 -3.13
C SER A 112 4.34 -8.49 -3.70
N GLY A 113 4.41 -8.26 -5.01
CA GLY A 113 5.65 -7.88 -5.68
C GLY A 113 5.99 -6.41 -5.45
N ILE A 114 4.96 -5.57 -5.37
CA ILE A 114 5.08 -4.13 -5.11
C ILE A 114 4.14 -3.70 -3.98
N THR A 115 4.58 -2.71 -3.22
CA THR A 115 3.79 -1.98 -2.23
C THR A 115 3.59 -0.55 -2.73
N LEU A 116 2.34 -0.10 -2.69
CA LEU A 116 1.93 1.20 -3.17
C LEU A 116 1.26 2.00 -2.06
N HIS A 117 1.66 3.26 -1.91
CA HIS A 117 0.95 4.26 -1.12
C HIS A 117 0.51 5.42 -1.98
N ALA A 118 -0.79 5.75 -1.96
CA ALA A 118 -1.36 6.88 -2.66
C ALA A 118 -2.05 7.84 -1.70
N TYR A 119 -1.83 9.12 -1.91
CA TYR A 119 -2.46 10.22 -1.19
C TYR A 119 -3.34 11.01 -2.16
N LEU A 120 -4.64 11.03 -1.90
CA LEU A 120 -5.62 11.72 -2.72
C LEU A 120 -6.19 12.93 -1.97
N ASP A 121 -6.53 13.97 -2.72
CA ASP A 121 -7.33 15.08 -2.22
C ASP A 121 -8.81 14.68 -2.11
N PRO A 122 -9.69 15.54 -1.52
CA PRO A 122 -11.12 15.27 -1.46
C PRO A 122 -11.81 15.16 -2.84
N ASN A 123 -11.21 15.68 -3.90
CA ASN A 123 -11.69 15.58 -5.27
C ASN A 123 -11.17 14.31 -5.99
N GLN A 124 -10.50 13.43 -5.24
CA GLN A 124 -9.89 12.19 -5.75
C GLN A 124 -8.73 12.41 -6.73
N THR A 125 -8.08 13.57 -6.67
CA THR A 125 -6.86 13.84 -7.42
C THR A 125 -5.67 13.21 -6.69
N ILE A 126 -4.80 12.50 -7.39
CA ILE A 126 -3.58 11.93 -6.81
C ILE A 126 -2.59 13.07 -6.54
N LEU A 127 -2.42 13.40 -5.26
CA LEU A 127 -1.42 14.37 -4.82
C LEU A 127 -0.02 13.78 -4.89
N MET A 128 0.10 12.53 -4.50
CA MET A 128 1.35 11.76 -4.56
C MET A 128 1.02 10.27 -4.48
N MET A 129 1.69 9.48 -5.27
CA MET A 129 1.74 8.04 -5.14
C MET A 129 3.20 7.59 -5.16
N ALA A 130 3.57 6.73 -4.23
CA ALA A 130 4.88 6.11 -4.16
C ALA A 130 4.74 4.59 -4.32
N VAL A 131 5.61 4.00 -5.13
CA VAL A 131 5.66 2.56 -5.39
C VAL A 131 7.07 2.06 -5.09
N ILE A 132 7.16 0.99 -4.31
CA ILE A 132 8.42 0.31 -3.96
C ILE A 132 8.26 -1.20 -4.15
N LYS A 133 9.34 -1.92 -4.43
CA LYS A 133 9.32 -3.38 -4.33
C LYS A 133 9.02 -3.78 -2.89
N THR A 134 8.05 -4.66 -2.69
CA THR A 134 7.68 -5.10 -1.34
C THR A 134 8.85 -5.73 -0.59
N ARG A 135 9.74 -6.42 -1.31
CA ARG A 135 10.96 -7.00 -0.73
C ARG A 135 11.87 -5.93 -0.13
N ASP A 136 12.10 -4.84 -0.86
CA ASP A 136 13.00 -3.76 -0.43
C ASP A 136 12.43 -3.06 0.83
N LEU A 137 11.10 -2.84 0.85
CA LEU A 137 10.43 -2.31 2.03
C LEU A 137 10.52 -3.27 3.22
N ALA A 138 10.32 -4.58 2.99
CA ALA A 138 10.41 -5.61 4.03
C ALA A 138 11.83 -5.73 4.61
N GLU A 139 12.85 -5.66 3.76
CA GLU A 139 14.26 -5.64 4.15
C GLU A 139 14.56 -4.43 5.03
N TYR A 140 14.16 -3.23 4.59
CA TYR A 140 14.34 -2.00 5.36
C TYR A 140 13.67 -2.08 6.74
N VAL A 141 12.40 -2.49 6.78
CA VAL A 141 11.66 -2.60 8.04
C VAL A 141 12.28 -3.62 8.98
N THR A 142 12.74 -4.76 8.45
CA THR A 142 13.37 -5.80 9.28
C THR A 142 14.70 -5.33 9.86
N SER A 143 15.48 -4.56 9.08
CA SER A 143 16.80 -4.07 9.49
C SER A 143 16.74 -2.87 10.43
N TYR A 144 15.70 -2.05 10.35
CA TYR A 144 15.64 -0.74 11.01
C TYR A 144 14.40 -0.54 11.89
N GLU A 145 13.63 -1.59 12.20
CA GLU A 145 12.36 -1.47 12.95
C GLU A 145 12.48 -0.68 14.25
N GLU A 146 13.58 -0.86 14.98
CA GLU A 146 13.77 -0.25 16.29
C GLU A 146 13.89 1.28 16.24
N ILE A 147 14.32 1.82 15.09
CA ILE A 147 14.52 3.26 14.90
C ILE A 147 13.40 3.92 14.08
N ILE A 148 12.48 3.12 13.54
CA ILE A 148 11.35 3.66 12.77
C ILE A 148 10.26 4.16 13.72
N ASP A 149 9.74 5.35 13.45
CA ASP A 149 8.65 5.96 14.19
C ASP A 149 7.42 5.06 14.26
N ARG A 150 7.04 4.67 15.48
CA ARG A 150 5.75 4.02 15.75
C ARG A 150 4.69 5.07 16.08
N LYS A 151 3.60 5.01 15.34
CA LYS A 151 2.46 5.90 15.54
C LYS A 151 1.22 5.11 15.88
N THR A 152 0.32 5.71 16.64
CA THR A 152 -0.97 5.13 16.98
C THR A 152 -2.07 5.98 16.35
N ASN A 153 -2.98 5.33 15.64
CA ASN A 153 -4.18 6.01 15.16
C ASN A 153 -5.09 6.31 16.36
N GLY A 154 -5.39 7.57 16.58
CA GLY A 154 -6.23 8.01 17.69
C GLY A 154 -7.70 7.59 17.61
N GLU A 155 -8.16 7.09 16.44
CA GLU A 155 -9.55 6.67 16.26
C GLU A 155 -9.80 5.22 16.68
N ASP A 156 -8.89 4.31 16.36
CA ASP A 156 -9.07 2.86 16.54
C ASP A 156 -7.91 2.17 17.29
N GLY A 157 -6.92 2.93 17.72
CA GLY A 157 -5.75 2.41 18.44
C GLY A 157 -4.79 1.60 17.55
N THR A 158 -5.02 1.51 16.25
CA THR A 158 -4.13 0.78 15.34
C THR A 158 -2.73 1.37 15.37
N GLN A 159 -1.73 0.52 15.57
CA GLN A 159 -0.33 0.92 15.53
C GLN A 159 0.27 0.69 14.14
N PHE A 160 1.13 1.61 13.71
CA PHE A 160 1.83 1.51 12.43
C PHE A 160 3.21 2.15 12.49
N LEU A 161 4.12 1.61 11.71
CA LEU A 161 5.40 2.24 11.40
C LEU A 161 5.17 3.34 10.36
N SER A 162 5.82 4.48 10.54
CA SER A 162 5.80 5.60 9.57
C SER A 162 7.19 5.77 8.99
N ILE A 163 7.36 5.42 7.72
CA ILE A 163 8.66 5.34 7.06
C ILE A 163 8.73 6.45 6.01
N PRO A 164 9.50 7.52 6.25
CA PRO A 164 9.72 8.56 5.24
C PRO A 164 10.36 7.97 3.98
N CYS A 165 9.84 8.32 2.80
CA CYS A 165 10.42 7.89 1.53
C CYS A 165 11.91 8.28 1.43
N ALA A 166 12.27 9.47 1.92
CA ALA A 166 13.67 9.91 1.94
C ALA A 166 14.62 9.00 2.72
N HIS A 167 14.13 8.29 3.76
CA HIS A 167 14.95 7.33 4.50
C HIS A 167 15.21 6.08 3.67
N LEU A 168 14.24 5.61 2.91
CA LEU A 168 14.39 4.49 1.98
C LEU A 168 15.37 4.85 0.85
N GLU A 169 15.22 6.03 0.27
CA GLU A 169 16.12 6.53 -0.78
C GLU A 169 17.55 6.68 -0.27
N HIS A 170 17.73 7.21 0.94
CA HIS A 170 19.05 7.33 1.57
C HIS A 170 19.69 5.94 1.86
N ALA A 171 18.88 4.94 2.13
CA ALA A 171 19.33 3.56 2.29
C ALA A 171 19.59 2.84 0.94
N GLY A 172 19.39 3.52 -0.19
CA GLY A 172 19.70 3.01 -1.53
C GLY A 172 18.53 2.30 -2.23
N TYR A 173 17.32 2.33 -1.66
CA TYR A 173 16.15 1.74 -2.31
C TYR A 173 15.52 2.68 -3.35
N THR A 174 15.03 2.10 -4.43
CA THR A 174 14.38 2.86 -5.51
C THR A 174 12.90 2.99 -5.23
N ILE A 175 12.39 4.21 -5.29
CA ILE A 175 10.97 4.53 -5.18
C ILE A 175 10.52 5.22 -6.46
N ASP A 176 9.43 4.73 -7.03
CA ASP A 176 8.79 5.38 -8.17
C ASP A 176 7.67 6.29 -7.69
N TYR A 177 7.69 7.53 -8.15
CA TYR A 177 6.71 8.55 -7.80
C TYR A 177 5.79 8.87 -8.96
N TYR A 178 4.53 9.09 -8.64
CA TYR A 178 3.49 9.52 -9.58
C TYR A 178 2.66 10.64 -8.97
N SER A 179 2.24 11.57 -9.81
CA SER A 179 1.31 12.64 -9.45
C SER A 179 0.43 12.95 -10.65
N SER A 180 -0.85 13.20 -10.43
CA SER A 180 -1.74 13.69 -11.49
C SER A 180 -1.58 15.20 -11.77
N ILE A 181 -0.78 15.92 -10.96
CA ILE A 181 -0.65 17.39 -11.02
C ILE A 181 0.59 17.84 -11.81
N SER A 182 1.39 16.96 -12.32
CA SER A 182 2.57 17.13 -13.21
C SER A 182 3.68 16.16 -12.82
N PRO A 183 4.56 15.73 -13.72
CA PRO A 183 5.71 14.92 -13.36
C PRO A 183 6.55 15.70 -12.35
N ILE A 184 6.77 15.11 -11.18
CA ILE A 184 7.73 15.63 -10.23
C ILE A 184 9.10 15.38 -10.85
N ALA A 185 9.73 16.47 -11.31
CA ALA A 185 11.08 16.46 -11.83
C ALA A 185 12.10 16.07 -10.76
#